data_fd2c6b6162d3f12548e399b5b50d46bb
#
_entry.id   fd2c6b6162d3f12548e399b5b50d46bb
#
_cell.length_a   1.000
_cell.length_b   1.000
_cell.length_c   1.000
_cell.angle_alpha   90.00
_cell.angle_beta   90.00
_cell.angle_gamma   90.00
#
_symmetry.space_group_name_H-M   'P 1'
#
loop_
_entity.id
_entity.type
_entity.pdbx_description
1 polymer ?
#
loop_
_entity_poly.entity_id
_entity_poly.type
_entity_poly.pdbx_seq_one_letter_code
_entity_poly.pdbx_strand_id
1 'polypeptide(L)'
;MFIRLQQEMLYRKAKTPNDLPWHRDAPDGFVLDVVEARANPGRALDLGCGSGVFSVWLAKKGYEVTGLDFISRAIDMSRERAQAEGVHVNWVNADLLSWTAPGHFDVIVDSGCLHSLIGGDVRRYKEQLLRWLAPEGDYVLGHFGKRHWLDWRPIGPKRRTREQLVRLFAPELEVVKHQQSEMAVPLPIGPIVKGHAFWFRRKDQKA
;
A
#
# COMPACT_ATOMS: atom_id res chain seq x y z
N MET A 1 3.70 -17.07 -4.75
CA MET A 1 4.15 -17.36 -6.13
C MET A 1 3.06 -17.06 -7.16
N PHE A 2 1.86 -17.63 -7.09
CA PHE A 2 0.81 -17.47 -8.11
C PHE A 2 0.33 -16.01 -8.31
N ILE A 3 0.07 -15.25 -7.23
CA ILE A 3 -0.40 -13.85 -7.31
C ILE A 3 0.65 -12.95 -7.98
N ARG A 4 1.92 -13.12 -7.66
CA ARG A 4 3.03 -12.36 -8.29
C ARG A 4 3.08 -12.57 -9.80
N LEU A 5 3.05 -13.82 -10.25
CA LEU A 5 3.04 -14.15 -11.69
C LEU A 5 1.82 -13.54 -12.39
N GLN A 6 0.66 -13.55 -11.75
CA GLN A 6 -0.54 -12.94 -12.30
C GLN A 6 -0.39 -11.42 -12.44
N GLN A 7 0.16 -10.74 -11.43
CA GLN A 7 0.43 -9.31 -11.46
C GLN A 7 1.43 -8.96 -12.56
N GLU A 8 2.56 -9.68 -12.64
CA GLU A 8 3.56 -9.50 -13.71
C GLU A 8 2.95 -9.66 -15.11
N MET A 9 2.09 -10.68 -15.30
CA MET A 9 1.39 -10.88 -16.58
C MET A 9 0.46 -9.72 -16.94
N LEU A 10 -0.28 -9.18 -15.97
CA LEU A 10 -1.17 -8.05 -16.19
C LEU A 10 -0.38 -6.80 -16.56
N TYR A 11 0.68 -6.46 -15.82
CA TYR A 11 1.54 -5.34 -16.18
C TYR A 11 2.23 -5.51 -17.54
N ARG A 12 2.66 -6.71 -17.90
CA ARG A 12 3.26 -6.98 -19.21
C ARG A 12 2.30 -6.76 -20.37
N LYS A 13 1.00 -7.02 -20.17
CA LYS A 13 -0.06 -6.82 -21.18
C LYS A 13 -0.58 -5.39 -21.20
N ALA A 14 -0.48 -4.67 -20.12
CA ALA A 14 -1.00 -3.32 -19.99
C ALA A 14 -0.18 -2.34 -20.85
N LYS A 15 -0.85 -1.63 -21.73
CA LYS A 15 -0.26 -0.53 -22.53
C LYS A 15 -0.26 0.74 -21.71
N THR A 16 -1.34 0.98 -20.99
CA THR A 16 -1.57 2.13 -20.12
C THR A 16 -1.95 1.69 -18.71
N PRO A 17 -1.84 2.55 -17.69
CA PRO A 17 -2.33 2.25 -16.36
C PRO A 17 -3.81 1.86 -16.31
N ASN A 18 -4.64 2.40 -17.19
CA ASN A 18 -6.09 2.13 -17.25
C ASN A 18 -6.43 0.66 -17.64
N ASP A 19 -5.47 -0.06 -18.22
CA ASP A 19 -5.63 -1.48 -18.54
C ASP A 19 -5.51 -2.38 -17.30
N LEU A 20 -5.11 -1.81 -16.15
CA LEU A 20 -4.95 -2.54 -14.89
C LEU A 20 -6.26 -2.50 -14.08
N PRO A 21 -6.78 -3.64 -13.62
CA PRO A 21 -8.09 -3.70 -12.94
C PRO A 21 -8.14 -3.00 -11.58
N TRP A 22 -7.00 -2.62 -11.02
CA TRP A 22 -6.89 -1.88 -9.77
C TRP A 22 -6.47 -0.41 -9.96
N HIS A 23 -6.35 0.05 -11.22
CA HIS A 23 -5.93 1.41 -11.49
C HIS A 23 -6.93 2.43 -10.92
N ARG A 24 -6.39 3.55 -10.48
CA ARG A 24 -7.12 4.73 -10.01
C ARG A 24 -6.42 5.98 -10.53
N ASP A 25 -7.18 7.01 -10.80
CA ASP A 25 -6.62 8.29 -11.30
C ASP A 25 -6.07 9.17 -10.19
N ALA A 26 -6.60 9.01 -8.97
CA ALA A 26 -6.23 9.80 -7.80
C ALA A 26 -6.09 8.92 -6.55
N PRO A 27 -5.27 9.34 -5.58
CA PRO A 27 -5.22 8.68 -4.28
C PRO A 27 -6.55 8.81 -3.53
N ASP A 28 -6.84 7.83 -2.71
CA ASP A 28 -8.03 7.78 -1.87
C ASP A 28 -7.67 7.39 -0.42
N GLY A 29 -8.69 7.43 0.42
CA GLY A 29 -8.57 7.01 1.80
C GLY A 29 -7.76 7.98 2.67
N PHE A 30 -7.25 7.45 3.76
CA PHE A 30 -6.66 8.26 4.82
C PHE A 30 -5.30 8.90 4.51
N VAL A 31 -4.71 8.66 3.35
CA VAL A 31 -3.48 9.36 2.96
C VAL A 31 -3.71 10.88 2.88
N LEU A 32 -4.91 11.31 2.44
CA LEU A 32 -5.30 12.72 2.43
C LEU A 32 -5.32 13.27 3.86
N ASP A 33 -6.01 12.59 4.77
CA ASP A 33 -6.11 12.98 6.18
C ASP A 33 -4.75 13.02 6.89
N VAL A 34 -3.86 12.05 6.59
CA VAL A 34 -2.51 12.00 7.16
C VAL A 34 -1.69 13.20 6.73
N VAL A 35 -1.74 13.54 5.43
CA VAL A 35 -1.01 14.70 4.89
C VAL A 35 -1.53 16.00 5.48
N GLU A 36 -2.85 16.16 5.64
CA GLU A 36 -3.46 17.34 6.27
C GLU A 36 -3.11 17.46 7.76
N ALA A 37 -2.99 16.33 8.46
CA ALA A 37 -2.69 16.31 9.90
C ALA A 37 -1.22 16.59 10.22
N ARG A 38 -0.32 16.49 9.25
CA ARG A 38 1.12 16.72 9.45
C ARG A 38 1.48 18.18 9.14
N ALA A 39 2.12 18.84 10.10
CA ALA A 39 2.51 20.24 9.95
C ALA A 39 3.52 20.48 8.82
N ASN A 40 4.40 19.50 8.57
CA ASN A 40 5.43 19.57 7.54
C ASN A 40 5.51 18.22 6.78
N PRO A 41 5.74 18.27 5.46
CA PRO A 41 6.05 17.07 4.72
C PRO A 41 7.42 16.51 5.18
N GLY A 42 7.52 15.21 5.17
CA GLY A 42 8.72 14.47 5.53
C GLY A 42 9.07 13.45 4.45
N ARG A 43 9.57 12.29 4.86
CA ARG A 43 9.89 11.18 3.95
C ARG A 43 8.70 10.23 3.84
N ALA A 44 8.30 9.87 2.63
CA ALA A 44 7.21 8.94 2.38
C ALA A 44 7.65 7.71 1.59
N LEU A 45 7.08 6.54 1.93
CA LEU A 45 7.28 5.29 1.21
C LEU A 45 5.95 4.78 0.68
N ASP A 46 5.88 4.54 -0.63
CA ASP A 46 4.73 3.94 -1.30
C ASP A 46 5.06 2.48 -1.63
N LEU A 47 4.45 1.54 -0.89
CA LEU A 47 4.69 0.09 -1.02
C LEU A 47 3.83 -0.51 -2.13
N GLY A 48 4.49 -1.08 -3.15
CA GLY A 48 3.83 -1.55 -4.35
C GLY A 48 3.22 -0.38 -5.11
N CYS A 49 4.05 0.62 -5.41
CA CYS A 49 3.63 1.90 -5.95
C CYS A 49 2.89 1.81 -7.30
N GLY A 50 2.99 0.68 -7.98
CA GLY A 50 2.30 0.43 -9.24
C GLY A 50 2.58 1.50 -10.29
N SER A 51 1.58 2.18 -10.79
CA SER A 51 1.70 3.29 -11.73
C SER A 51 1.97 4.65 -11.08
N GLY A 52 2.34 4.69 -9.80
CA GLY A 52 2.84 5.88 -9.10
C GLY A 52 1.79 6.89 -8.65
N VAL A 53 0.52 6.52 -8.53
CA VAL A 53 -0.57 7.46 -8.18
C VAL A 53 -0.33 8.12 -6.83
N PHE A 54 -0.08 7.33 -5.78
CA PHE A 54 0.19 7.84 -4.44
C PHE A 54 1.55 8.53 -4.37
N SER A 55 2.59 7.93 -4.99
CA SER A 55 3.95 8.48 -4.99
C SER A 55 3.99 9.88 -5.59
N VAL A 56 3.40 10.08 -6.78
CA VAL A 56 3.37 11.37 -7.47
C VAL A 56 2.55 12.39 -6.70
N TRP A 57 1.41 11.99 -6.15
CA TRP A 57 0.57 12.86 -5.35
C TRP A 57 1.30 13.34 -4.08
N LEU A 58 1.97 12.44 -3.35
CA LEU A 58 2.77 12.78 -2.17
C LEU A 58 3.93 13.72 -2.52
N ALA A 59 4.61 13.50 -3.65
CA ALA A 59 5.66 14.40 -4.13
C ALA A 59 5.14 15.80 -4.43
N LYS A 60 3.93 15.92 -5.02
CA LYS A 60 3.24 17.21 -5.20
C LYS A 60 2.90 17.91 -3.88
N LYS A 61 2.76 17.16 -2.80
CA LYS A 61 2.55 17.68 -1.44
C LYS A 61 3.85 18.03 -0.72
N GLY A 62 4.99 17.91 -1.40
CA GLY A 62 6.30 18.28 -0.87
C GLY A 62 7.04 17.18 -0.12
N TYR A 63 6.55 15.95 -0.12
CA TYR A 63 7.25 14.82 0.51
C TYR A 63 8.46 14.39 -0.33
N GLU A 64 9.54 13.97 0.37
CA GLU A 64 10.61 13.18 -0.23
C GLU A 64 10.12 11.73 -0.38
N VAL A 65 9.73 11.34 -1.61
CA VAL A 65 9.04 10.08 -1.83
C VAL A 65 9.96 9.01 -2.38
N THR A 66 9.85 7.79 -1.82
CA THR A 66 10.35 6.55 -2.41
C THR A 66 9.18 5.70 -2.84
N GLY A 67 9.12 5.35 -4.13
CA GLY A 67 8.16 4.39 -4.68
C GLY A 67 8.83 3.03 -4.89
N LEU A 68 8.34 2.00 -4.23
CA LEU A 68 8.87 0.65 -4.28
C LEU A 68 7.90 -0.31 -4.96
N ASP A 69 8.34 -0.98 -6.02
CA ASP A 69 7.61 -2.07 -6.65
C ASP A 69 8.58 -3.14 -7.18
N PHE A 70 8.18 -4.41 -7.14
CA PHE A 70 9.01 -5.50 -7.67
C PHE A 70 8.83 -5.69 -9.19
N ILE A 71 7.81 -5.08 -9.80
CA ILE A 71 7.50 -5.16 -11.23
C ILE A 71 8.16 -3.99 -11.95
N SER A 72 9.15 -4.27 -12.82
CA SER A 72 9.86 -3.22 -13.57
C SER A 72 8.92 -2.37 -14.43
N ARG A 73 7.94 -2.98 -15.10
CA ARG A 73 6.94 -2.25 -15.90
C ARG A 73 6.09 -1.28 -15.07
N ALA A 74 5.80 -1.63 -13.81
CA ALA A 74 5.12 -0.72 -12.89
C ALA A 74 5.99 0.53 -12.63
N ILE A 75 7.28 0.32 -12.36
CA ILE A 75 8.26 1.40 -12.18
C ILE A 75 8.39 2.27 -13.43
N ASP A 76 8.36 1.69 -14.64
CA ASP A 76 8.40 2.47 -15.88
C ASP A 76 7.16 3.37 -16.02
N MET A 77 5.96 2.82 -15.79
CA MET A 77 4.71 3.60 -15.79
C MET A 77 4.71 4.71 -14.74
N SER A 78 5.28 4.45 -13.55
CA SER A 78 5.38 5.45 -12.50
C SER A 78 6.35 6.57 -12.83
N ARG A 79 7.48 6.28 -13.49
CA ARG A 79 8.42 7.29 -14.02
C ARG A 79 7.76 8.17 -15.08
N GLU A 80 7.04 7.56 -16.04
CA GLU A 80 6.28 8.28 -17.07
C GLU A 80 5.30 9.26 -16.43
N ARG A 81 4.55 8.81 -15.40
CA ARG A 81 3.61 9.68 -14.63
C ARG A 81 4.34 10.81 -13.92
N ALA A 82 5.43 10.55 -13.22
CA ALA A 82 6.19 11.57 -12.48
C ALA A 82 6.77 12.62 -13.43
N GLN A 83 7.27 12.19 -14.58
CA GLN A 83 7.77 13.09 -15.62
C GLN A 83 6.66 13.99 -16.17
N ALA A 84 5.49 13.43 -16.46
CA ALA A 84 4.34 14.20 -16.97
C ALA A 84 3.84 15.25 -15.96
N GLU A 85 3.98 14.95 -14.66
CA GLU A 85 3.55 15.83 -13.56
C GLU A 85 4.67 16.76 -13.04
N GLY A 86 5.89 16.67 -13.59
CA GLY A 86 7.03 17.51 -13.24
C GLY A 86 7.53 17.34 -11.81
N VAL A 87 7.40 16.14 -11.24
CA VAL A 87 7.84 15.84 -9.86
C VAL A 87 8.96 14.80 -9.83
N HIS A 88 9.75 14.86 -8.76
CA HIS A 88 10.80 13.88 -8.49
C HIS A 88 10.36 12.86 -7.47
N VAL A 89 10.60 11.58 -7.76
CA VAL A 89 10.38 10.44 -6.86
C VAL A 89 11.55 9.46 -7.00
N ASN A 90 12.03 8.95 -5.89
CA ASN A 90 13.03 7.89 -5.87
C ASN A 90 12.37 6.54 -6.16
N TRP A 91 12.61 5.99 -7.36
CA TRP A 91 11.99 4.72 -7.79
C TRP A 91 12.91 3.54 -7.52
N VAL A 92 12.40 2.56 -6.79
CA VAL A 92 13.12 1.33 -6.42
C VAL A 92 12.40 0.11 -6.99
N ASN A 93 13.09 -0.61 -7.89
CA ASN A 93 12.60 -1.89 -8.39
C ASN A 93 13.18 -3.03 -7.56
N ALA A 94 12.47 -3.43 -6.51
CA ALA A 94 12.90 -4.47 -5.58
C ALA A 94 11.72 -5.17 -4.88
N ASP A 95 12.00 -6.37 -4.34
CA ASP A 95 11.05 -7.07 -3.48
C ASP A 95 11.06 -6.45 -2.08
N LEU A 96 9.91 -5.96 -1.63
CA LEU A 96 9.73 -5.36 -0.31
C LEU A 96 10.15 -6.28 0.86
N LEU A 97 10.09 -7.61 0.68
CA LEU A 97 10.46 -8.58 1.71
C LEU A 97 11.98 -8.69 1.92
N SER A 98 12.78 -8.21 0.97
CA SER A 98 14.25 -8.26 1.02
C SER A 98 14.92 -6.90 0.90
N TRP A 99 14.20 -5.86 0.51
CA TRP A 99 14.75 -4.53 0.35
C TRP A 99 15.15 -3.91 1.69
N THR A 100 16.29 -3.22 1.70
CA THR A 100 16.77 -2.46 2.85
C THR A 100 16.65 -0.97 2.55
N ALA A 101 15.86 -0.26 3.35
CA ALA A 101 15.68 1.17 3.19
C ALA A 101 16.92 1.95 3.69
N PRO A 102 17.22 3.11 3.07
CA PRO A 102 18.31 3.98 3.51
C PRO A 102 18.01 4.79 4.78
N GLY A 103 16.91 4.50 5.48
CA GLY A 103 16.48 5.20 6.68
C GLY A 103 14.98 5.01 6.95
N HIS A 104 14.42 5.85 7.81
CA HIS A 104 13.01 5.78 8.20
C HIS A 104 12.14 6.71 7.34
N PHE A 105 10.83 6.43 7.35
CA PHE A 105 9.81 7.21 6.66
C PHE A 105 8.76 7.68 7.67
N ASP A 106 8.33 8.93 7.51
CA ASP A 106 7.29 9.54 8.35
C ASP A 106 5.90 9.06 7.95
N VAL A 107 5.72 8.72 6.67
CA VAL A 107 4.49 8.18 6.13
C VAL A 107 4.81 6.96 5.28
N ILE A 108 4.11 5.85 5.53
CA ILE A 108 4.16 4.66 4.67
C ILE A 108 2.75 4.37 4.16
N VAL A 109 2.60 4.19 2.85
CA VAL A 109 1.33 3.84 2.20
C VAL A 109 1.42 2.43 1.64
N ASP A 110 0.41 1.62 1.92
CA ASP A 110 0.16 0.31 1.29
C ASP A 110 -1.28 0.26 0.77
N SER A 111 -1.45 0.41 -0.51
CA SER A 111 -2.76 0.29 -1.17
C SER A 111 -2.92 -1.04 -1.94
N GLY A 112 -2.27 -2.12 -1.46
CA GLY A 112 -2.46 -3.41 -2.13
C GLY A 112 -1.37 -4.46 -1.98
N CYS A 113 -0.31 -4.23 -1.21
CA CYS A 113 0.75 -5.22 -1.02
C CYS A 113 0.38 -6.31 -0.01
N LEU A 114 -0.04 -5.93 1.18
CA LEU A 114 -0.29 -6.87 2.28
C LEU A 114 -1.30 -7.96 1.94
N HIS A 115 -2.32 -7.66 1.15
CA HIS A 115 -3.32 -8.63 0.76
C HIS A 115 -2.81 -9.68 -0.25
N SER A 116 -1.64 -9.45 -0.83
CA SER A 116 -0.97 -10.40 -1.72
C SER A 116 -0.04 -11.37 -0.98
N LEU A 117 0.22 -11.13 0.31
CA LEU A 117 1.14 -11.89 1.13
C LEU A 117 0.45 -12.98 1.95
N ILE A 118 1.16 -14.12 2.14
CA ILE A 118 0.66 -15.28 2.88
C ILE A 118 1.74 -15.86 3.81
N GLY A 119 1.29 -16.54 4.85
CA GLY A 119 2.18 -17.29 5.74
C GLY A 119 3.28 -16.44 6.36
N GLY A 120 4.52 -16.90 6.28
CA GLY A 120 5.71 -16.24 6.84
C GLY A 120 6.01 -14.87 6.23
N ASP A 121 5.55 -14.62 5.00
CA ASP A 121 5.78 -13.33 4.33
C ASP A 121 5.02 -12.18 5.01
N VAL A 122 3.86 -12.46 5.61
CA VAL A 122 3.12 -11.46 6.40
C VAL A 122 3.91 -11.01 7.63
N ARG A 123 4.60 -11.93 8.28
CA ARG A 123 5.46 -11.60 9.43
C ARG A 123 6.68 -10.77 8.97
N ARG A 124 7.36 -11.21 7.91
CA ARG A 124 8.49 -10.45 7.33
C ARG A 124 8.07 -9.03 6.92
N TYR A 125 6.88 -8.92 6.31
CA TYR A 125 6.31 -7.62 5.96
C TYR A 125 6.16 -6.72 7.19
N LYS A 126 5.56 -7.22 8.30
CA LYS A 126 5.44 -6.46 9.54
C LYS A 126 6.80 -6.03 10.07
N GLU A 127 7.77 -6.96 10.12
CA GLU A 127 9.13 -6.68 10.57
C GLU A 127 9.80 -5.56 9.73
N GLN A 128 9.67 -5.61 8.41
CA GLN A 128 10.19 -4.58 7.51
C GLN A 128 9.47 -3.24 7.70
N LEU A 129 8.13 -3.25 7.75
CA LEU A 129 7.33 -2.06 8.00
C LEU A 129 7.79 -1.34 9.29
N LEU A 130 7.96 -2.08 10.38
CA LEU A 130 8.38 -1.51 11.66
C LEU A 130 9.82 -1.00 11.66
N ARG A 131 10.70 -1.56 10.82
CA ARG A 131 12.06 -1.02 10.60
C ARG A 131 12.04 0.28 9.81
N TRP A 132 11.13 0.42 8.86
CA TRP A 132 11.06 1.59 7.98
C TRP A 132 10.26 2.74 8.57
N LEU A 133 9.25 2.45 9.39
CA LEU A 133 8.38 3.47 9.97
C LEU A 133 9.11 4.23 11.08
N ALA A 134 9.17 5.55 10.95
CA ALA A 134 9.74 6.44 11.96
C ALA A 134 9.01 6.32 13.31
N PRO A 135 9.63 6.68 14.44
CA PRO A 135 8.88 6.96 15.66
C PRO A 135 7.76 7.97 15.36
N GLU A 136 6.56 7.75 15.92
CA GLU A 136 5.34 8.53 15.62
C GLU A 136 4.97 8.61 14.13
N GLY A 137 5.56 7.76 13.30
CA GLY A 137 5.26 7.67 11.88
C GLY A 137 3.85 7.11 11.63
N ASP A 138 3.27 7.52 10.51
CA ASP A 138 1.92 7.15 10.08
C ASP A 138 1.97 6.05 9.00
N TYR A 139 1.15 5.02 9.17
CA TYR A 139 0.99 3.95 8.20
C TYR A 139 -0.45 3.90 7.70
N VAL A 140 -0.62 4.12 6.40
CA VAL A 140 -1.92 4.05 5.71
C VAL A 140 -2.03 2.72 5.00
N LEU A 141 -3.07 1.96 5.32
CA LEU A 141 -3.30 0.63 4.74
C LEU A 141 -4.67 0.54 4.07
N GLY A 142 -4.66 0.17 2.78
CA GLY A 142 -5.83 -0.33 2.06
C GLY A 142 -5.82 -1.86 2.00
N HIS A 143 -6.89 -2.52 2.44
CA HIS A 143 -6.92 -3.98 2.49
C HIS A 143 -8.31 -4.55 2.18
N PHE A 144 -8.36 -5.69 1.47
CA PHE A 144 -9.63 -6.39 1.26
C PHE A 144 -10.17 -7.01 2.55
N GLY A 145 -11.46 -6.74 2.84
CA GLY A 145 -12.19 -7.25 3.98
C GLY A 145 -12.92 -8.56 3.70
N LYS A 146 -13.15 -9.35 4.74
CA LYS A 146 -14.08 -10.49 4.67
C LYS A 146 -15.52 -9.99 4.58
N ARG A 147 -16.32 -10.59 3.70
CA ARG A 147 -17.76 -10.29 3.53
C ARG A 147 -18.59 -10.90 4.65
N HIS A 148 -18.24 -12.14 5.02
CA HIS A 148 -18.84 -12.93 6.10
C HIS A 148 -17.81 -13.94 6.66
N TRP A 149 -18.12 -14.63 7.73
CA TRP A 149 -17.19 -15.53 8.41
C TRP A 149 -16.72 -16.73 7.57
N LEU A 150 -17.53 -17.20 6.60
CA LEU A 150 -17.21 -18.26 5.63
C LEU A 150 -16.53 -17.73 4.34
N ASP A 151 -16.20 -16.45 4.25
CA ASP A 151 -15.56 -15.89 3.06
C ASP A 151 -14.09 -16.36 2.97
N TRP A 152 -13.97 -17.60 2.53
CA TRP A 152 -12.70 -18.26 2.29
C TRP A 152 -12.49 -18.42 0.79
N ARG A 153 -11.42 -17.83 0.29
CA ARG A 153 -10.99 -17.98 -1.10
C ARG A 153 -9.55 -18.47 -1.16
N PRO A 154 -9.31 -19.63 -1.82
CA PRO A 154 -7.95 -20.15 -1.97
C PRO A 154 -7.11 -19.30 -2.95
N ILE A 155 -7.77 -18.61 -3.89
CA ILE A 155 -7.13 -17.86 -4.99
C ILE A 155 -7.51 -16.38 -4.87
N GLY A 156 -6.55 -15.49 -5.23
CA GLY A 156 -6.72 -14.04 -5.23
C GLY A 156 -6.30 -13.35 -3.93
N PRO A 157 -6.58 -12.05 -3.82
CA PRO A 157 -6.18 -11.25 -2.67
C PRO A 157 -6.72 -11.81 -1.37
N LYS A 158 -5.87 -11.88 -0.35
CA LYS A 158 -6.28 -12.34 0.98
C LYS A 158 -7.19 -11.32 1.64
N ARG A 159 -8.21 -11.82 2.31
CA ARG A 159 -9.21 -11.02 3.02
C ARG A 159 -9.04 -11.20 4.51
N ARG A 160 -9.04 -10.10 5.23
CA ARG A 160 -8.91 -10.09 6.69
C ARG A 160 -10.03 -9.29 7.31
N THR A 161 -10.42 -9.63 8.54
CA THR A 161 -11.33 -8.80 9.32
C THR A 161 -10.56 -7.61 9.90
N ARG A 162 -11.31 -6.60 10.36
CA ARG A 162 -10.75 -5.47 11.11
C ARG A 162 -9.87 -5.94 12.27
N GLU A 163 -10.39 -6.87 13.07
CA GLU A 163 -9.73 -7.40 14.27
C GLU A 163 -8.43 -8.14 13.92
N GLN A 164 -8.41 -8.87 12.82
CA GLN A 164 -7.21 -9.56 12.34
C GLN A 164 -6.12 -8.56 11.93
N LEU A 165 -6.48 -7.45 11.26
CA LEU A 165 -5.54 -6.41 10.86
C LEU A 165 -5.02 -5.63 12.08
N VAL A 166 -5.90 -5.26 13.01
CA VAL A 166 -5.49 -4.58 14.24
C VAL A 166 -4.55 -5.48 15.07
N ARG A 167 -4.87 -6.76 15.23
CA ARG A 167 -4.02 -7.72 15.96
C ARG A 167 -2.67 -7.94 15.29
N LEU A 168 -2.63 -7.88 13.95
CA LEU A 168 -1.37 -8.05 13.21
C LEU A 168 -0.36 -6.96 13.56
N PHE A 169 -0.81 -5.71 13.71
CA PHE A 169 0.07 -4.57 13.95
C PHE A 169 0.19 -4.18 15.43
N ALA A 170 -0.64 -4.75 16.30
CA ALA A 170 -0.48 -4.59 17.74
C ALA A 170 0.75 -5.39 18.25
N PRO A 171 1.40 -4.96 19.36
CA PRO A 171 1.11 -3.73 20.10
C PRO A 171 1.76 -2.46 19.54
N GLU A 172 2.59 -2.57 18.49
CA GLU A 172 3.52 -1.53 18.03
C GLU A 172 2.81 -0.34 17.37
N LEU A 173 1.66 -0.61 16.72
CA LEU A 173 0.86 0.43 16.08
C LEU A 173 -0.50 0.56 16.78
N GLU A 174 -1.02 1.79 16.82
CA GLU A 174 -2.40 2.08 17.22
C GLU A 174 -3.23 2.54 16.04
N VAL A 175 -4.54 2.29 16.10
CA VAL A 175 -5.48 2.74 15.08
C VAL A 175 -5.89 4.17 15.38
N VAL A 176 -5.54 5.11 14.50
CA VAL A 176 -6.00 6.49 14.55
C VAL A 176 -7.37 6.62 13.90
N LYS A 177 -7.52 6.07 12.69
CA LYS A 177 -8.80 6.02 11.96
C LYS A 177 -8.99 4.68 11.28
N HIS A 178 -10.25 4.27 11.13
CA HIS A 178 -10.64 3.11 10.34
C HIS A 178 -11.96 3.38 9.63
N GLN A 179 -12.02 3.01 8.36
CA GLN A 179 -13.23 3.04 7.55
C GLN A 179 -13.40 1.70 6.84
N GLN A 180 -14.63 1.22 6.82
CA GLN A 180 -15.03 0.09 5.98
C GLN A 180 -15.81 0.63 4.79
N SER A 181 -15.50 0.11 3.61
CA SER A 181 -16.21 0.42 2.36
C SER A 181 -16.69 -0.85 1.70
N GLU A 182 -17.68 -0.70 0.85
CA GLU A 182 -18.15 -1.74 -0.07
C GLU A 182 -17.94 -1.24 -1.49
N MET A 183 -17.29 -2.05 -2.32
CA MET A 183 -17.07 -1.76 -3.72
C MET A 183 -17.78 -2.80 -4.59
N ALA A 184 -18.49 -2.34 -5.61
CA ALA A 184 -18.90 -3.22 -6.69
C ALA A 184 -17.67 -3.58 -7.51
N VAL A 185 -17.46 -4.87 -7.73
CA VAL A 185 -16.32 -5.37 -8.51
C VAL A 185 -16.86 -6.29 -9.60
N PRO A 186 -16.40 -6.16 -10.86
CA PRO A 186 -16.81 -7.05 -11.92
C PRO A 186 -16.51 -8.52 -11.59
N LEU A 187 -17.34 -9.41 -12.10
CA LEU A 187 -17.06 -10.85 -12.08
C LEU A 187 -15.69 -11.13 -12.76
N PRO A 188 -14.93 -12.13 -12.31
CA PRO A 188 -15.29 -13.22 -11.40
C PRO A 188 -15.04 -12.96 -9.91
N ILE A 189 -14.62 -11.78 -9.50
CA ILE A 189 -14.25 -11.49 -8.09
C ILE A 189 -15.50 -11.47 -7.19
N GLY A 190 -16.65 -11.19 -7.77
CA GLY A 190 -17.97 -11.20 -7.10
C GLY A 190 -18.59 -9.82 -7.01
N PRO A 191 -19.93 -9.73 -6.80
CA PRO A 191 -20.65 -8.47 -6.98
C PRO A 191 -20.27 -7.38 -5.98
N ILE A 192 -19.82 -7.76 -4.79
CA ILE A 192 -19.45 -6.81 -3.73
C ILE A 192 -18.18 -7.30 -3.04
N VAL A 193 -17.24 -6.40 -2.88
CA VAL A 193 -16.01 -6.58 -2.08
C VAL A 193 -16.00 -5.56 -0.95
N LYS A 194 -15.78 -6.03 0.27
CA LYS A 194 -15.52 -5.14 1.41
C LYS A 194 -14.06 -4.71 1.38
N GLY A 195 -13.84 -3.43 1.64
CA GLY A 195 -12.53 -2.84 1.83
C GLY A 195 -12.38 -2.32 3.24
N HIS A 196 -11.16 -2.33 3.74
CA HIS A 196 -10.76 -1.64 4.96
C HIS A 196 -9.72 -0.60 4.59
N ALA A 197 -9.93 0.63 5.00
CA ALA A 197 -8.91 1.66 5.06
C ALA A 197 -8.54 1.87 6.53
N PHE A 198 -7.25 1.92 6.81
CA PHE A 198 -6.71 2.21 8.13
C PHE A 198 -5.72 3.34 8.05
N TRP A 199 -5.73 4.17 9.07
CA TRP A 199 -4.64 5.00 9.47
C TRP A 199 -4.14 4.48 10.82
N PHE A 200 -2.93 3.92 10.81
CA PHE A 200 -2.19 3.52 12.00
C PHE A 200 -1.11 4.55 12.30
N ARG A 201 -0.79 4.71 13.58
CA ARG A 201 0.36 5.47 14.06
C ARG A 201 1.26 4.57 14.90
N ARG A 202 2.56 4.73 14.75
CA ARG A 202 3.53 4.05 15.59
C ARG A 202 3.45 4.61 17.00
N LYS A 203 3.29 3.72 17.97
CA LYS A 203 3.35 4.11 19.38
C LYS A 203 4.76 4.48 19.77
N ASP A 204 4.90 5.52 20.58
CA ASP A 204 6.15 5.76 21.26
C ASP A 204 6.48 4.54 22.13
N GLN A 205 7.63 3.93 21.86
CA GLN A 205 8.23 3.04 22.82
C GLN A 205 8.79 3.94 23.95
N LYS A 206 7.96 4.22 24.94
CA LYS A 206 8.47 4.79 26.20
C LYS A 206 9.54 3.82 26.71
N ALA A 207 10.79 4.29 26.74
CA ALA A 207 11.92 3.60 27.30
C ALA A 207 11.68 3.22 28.76
#